data_ddd96adb1b36abc1ae4b08935fdc0ee0
#
_entry.id   ddd96adb1b36abc1ae4b08935fdc0ee0
#
_cell.length_a   1.000
_cell.length_b   1.000
_cell.length_c   1.000
_cell.angle_alpha   90.00
_cell.angle_beta   90.00
_cell.angle_gamma   90.00
#
_symmetry.space_group_name_H-M   'P 1'
#
loop_
_entity.id
_entity.type
_entity.pdbx_description
1 polymer ?
#
loop_
_entity_poly.entity_id
_entity_poly.type
_entity_poly.pdbx_seq_one_letter_code
_entity_poly.pdbx_strand_id
1 'polypeptide(L)'
;MEKLGDDELGLIINWVHDHNDRRSISQVCKQWLRVEGQTRLYIRVLEAEVLHNFLPRFPNLVAFQASGLICNAHLECVAQTCPKIEVLNLNTRKMHDDLDESDELSGLNGGIHAIANGCRELRKVYLRRRGIGNFGVVSLLNFGKNLTELDLGRCNRITDQALEAIGYATSLCVLNLRCCWLITDSGLAMLANGSTARTLKKLIIAECERITDYGLSCLQQMCCLEELNLAECGPAVTDIGGVAVASIPTLKWLNLSWLINISDVTLTAIAEHSQKLTVLDLTGCELITGEGVRAFVDHESLEELVLVSCVNVFQSDVELLVLGSQSLKYIKLDKRLRMWIPIATQENISRFCRLDWTS
;
A
#
# COMPACT_ATOMS: atom_id res chain seq x y z
N MET A 1 16.11 38.66 33.88
CA MET A 1 15.38 37.57 33.18
C MET A 1 16.29 36.34 33.20
N GLU A 2 15.97 35.35 33.98
CA GLU A 2 16.64 34.05 33.87
C GLU A 2 16.40 33.54 32.46
N LYS A 3 17.48 33.16 31.78
CA LYS A 3 17.39 32.57 30.44
C LYS A 3 16.88 31.16 30.64
N LEU A 4 15.81 30.77 29.92
CA LEU A 4 15.36 29.40 29.84
C LEU A 4 16.53 28.52 29.42
N GLY A 5 16.71 27.40 30.11
CA GLY A 5 17.65 26.35 29.70
C GLY A 5 17.21 25.66 28.41
N ASP A 6 18.12 24.86 27.82
CA ASP A 6 17.79 24.11 26.59
C ASP A 6 16.67 23.10 26.81
N ASP A 7 16.59 22.50 28.00
CA ASP A 7 15.59 21.46 28.32
C ASP A 7 14.18 22.07 28.44
N GLU A 8 14.04 23.19 29.18
CA GLU A 8 12.74 23.88 29.31
C GLU A 8 12.28 24.44 27.96
N LEU A 9 13.22 25.01 27.18
CA LEU A 9 12.93 25.50 25.86
C LEU A 9 12.53 24.35 24.93
N GLY A 10 13.18 23.21 25.03
CA GLY A 10 12.85 22.00 24.27
C GLY A 10 11.44 21.48 24.57
N LEU A 11 11.03 21.46 25.84
CA LEU A 11 9.67 21.10 26.25
C LEU A 11 8.63 22.05 25.64
N ILE A 12 8.88 23.35 25.64
CA ILE A 12 7.99 24.36 25.05
C ILE A 12 7.88 24.16 23.55
N ILE A 13 9.02 23.99 22.85
CA ILE A 13 9.04 23.83 21.39
C ILE A 13 8.35 22.54 20.94
N ASN A 14 8.37 21.48 21.73
CA ASN A 14 7.67 20.23 21.43
C ASN A 14 6.13 20.38 21.33
N TRP A 15 5.54 21.39 21.98
CA TRP A 15 4.13 21.71 21.85
C TRP A 15 3.78 22.51 20.59
N VAL A 16 4.79 23.01 19.88
CA VAL A 16 4.57 23.75 18.63
C VAL A 16 4.60 22.77 17.46
N HIS A 17 3.45 22.49 16.87
CA HIS A 17 3.30 21.52 15.78
C HIS A 17 3.30 22.17 14.39
N ASP A 18 2.93 23.45 14.29
CA ASP A 18 2.90 24.16 13.00
C ASP A 18 4.31 24.39 12.45
N HIS A 19 4.50 24.12 11.16
CA HIS A 19 5.80 24.24 10.50
C HIS A 19 6.29 25.68 10.37
N ASN A 20 5.38 26.65 10.18
CA ASN A 20 5.74 28.06 10.04
C ASN A 20 6.14 28.65 11.39
N ASP A 21 5.43 28.26 12.46
CA ASP A 21 5.76 28.67 13.81
C ASP A 21 7.13 28.12 14.22
N ARG A 22 7.41 26.84 13.93
CA ARG A 22 8.75 26.25 14.15
C ARG A 22 9.84 26.95 13.34
N ARG A 23 9.54 27.35 12.11
CA ARG A 23 10.47 28.16 11.31
C ARG A 23 10.74 29.51 11.96
N SER A 24 9.71 30.18 12.47
CA SER A 24 9.84 31.46 13.18
C SER A 24 10.67 31.30 14.45
N ILE A 25 10.42 30.25 15.24
CA ILE A 25 11.21 29.86 16.41
C ILE A 25 12.70 29.73 16.06
N SER A 26 13.02 29.07 14.96
CA SER A 26 14.40 28.86 14.52
C SER A 26 15.16 30.15 14.16
N GLN A 27 14.46 31.26 13.96
CA GLN A 27 15.04 32.56 13.59
C GLN A 27 15.24 33.51 14.78
N VAL A 28 14.82 33.14 15.98
CA VAL A 28 14.89 34.02 17.17
C VAL A 28 16.33 34.24 17.62
N CYS A 29 17.10 33.19 17.88
CA CYS A 29 18.51 33.26 18.25
C CYS A 29 19.20 31.88 18.05
N LYS A 30 20.54 31.84 18.23
CA LYS A 30 21.33 30.59 18.06
C LYS A 30 20.91 29.46 19.00
N GLN A 31 20.48 29.77 20.23
CA GLN A 31 19.97 28.77 21.17
C GLN A 31 18.68 28.15 20.66
N TRP A 32 17.71 28.98 20.28
CA TRP A 32 16.42 28.53 19.76
C TRP A 32 16.56 27.75 18.47
N LEU A 33 17.47 28.17 17.56
CA LEU A 33 17.82 27.47 16.34
C LEU A 33 18.34 26.04 16.65
N ARG A 34 19.22 25.90 17.64
CA ARG A 34 19.78 24.62 18.05
C ARG A 34 18.71 23.72 18.69
N VAL A 35 17.99 24.22 19.67
CA VAL A 35 16.98 23.44 20.39
C VAL A 35 15.83 23.05 19.47
N GLU A 36 15.39 23.94 18.58
CA GLU A 36 14.39 23.62 17.55
C GLU A 36 14.86 22.45 16.68
N GLY A 37 16.12 22.47 16.22
CA GLY A 37 16.68 21.38 15.44
C GLY A 37 16.76 20.05 16.21
N GLN A 38 17.13 20.08 17.49
CA GLN A 38 17.22 18.88 18.34
C GLN A 38 15.81 18.28 18.66
N THR A 39 14.78 19.10 18.68
CA THR A 39 13.39 18.67 18.95
C THR A 39 12.60 18.32 17.70
N ARG A 40 13.16 18.51 16.49
CA ARG A 40 12.49 18.19 15.25
C ARG A 40 12.54 16.69 14.98
N LEU A 41 11.36 16.07 14.82
CA LEU A 41 11.23 14.64 14.60
C LEU A 41 10.95 14.28 13.13
N TYR A 42 10.48 15.22 12.32
CA TYR A 42 10.14 15.01 10.92
C TYR A 42 10.72 16.10 10.03
N ILE A 43 11.25 15.69 8.87
CA ILE A 43 11.70 16.60 7.83
C ILE A 43 11.29 16.10 6.45
N ARG A 44 10.86 17.03 5.60
CA ARG A 44 10.64 16.79 4.17
C ARG A 44 11.63 17.61 3.37
N VAL A 45 12.43 16.91 2.57
CA VAL A 45 13.46 17.51 1.73
C VAL A 45 12.97 17.59 0.30
N LEU A 46 13.02 18.77 -0.29
CA LEU A 46 12.67 19.00 -1.69
C LEU A 46 13.89 18.91 -2.60
N GLU A 47 15.05 19.43 -2.13
CA GLU A 47 16.33 19.44 -2.82
C GLU A 47 17.37 18.75 -1.95
N ALA A 48 17.86 17.60 -2.39
CA ALA A 48 18.78 16.80 -1.59
C ALA A 48 20.25 17.28 -1.65
N GLU A 49 20.63 18.09 -2.65
CA GLU A 49 21.99 18.53 -2.87
C GLU A 49 22.62 19.28 -1.67
N VAL A 50 21.79 20.04 -0.94
CA VAL A 50 22.24 20.80 0.23
C VAL A 50 22.06 20.06 1.56
N LEU A 51 21.68 18.80 1.51
CA LEU A 51 21.29 18.00 2.68
C LEU A 51 22.40 17.94 3.72
N HIS A 52 23.63 17.74 3.32
CA HIS A 52 24.81 17.67 4.20
C HIS A 52 25.05 18.94 5.02
N ASN A 53 24.60 20.11 4.54
CA ASN A 53 24.81 21.39 5.22
C ASN A 53 23.87 21.60 6.41
N PHE A 54 22.64 21.08 6.33
CA PHE A 54 21.64 21.37 7.36
C PHE A 54 21.22 20.15 8.18
N LEU A 55 21.40 18.93 7.66
CA LEU A 55 20.97 17.70 8.33
C LEU A 55 21.58 17.51 9.73
N PRO A 56 22.86 17.89 9.99
CA PRO A 56 23.45 17.77 11.32
C PRO A 56 22.72 18.55 12.44
N ARG A 57 21.84 19.48 12.07
CA ARG A 57 20.97 20.16 13.05
C ARG A 57 19.89 19.26 13.62
N PHE A 58 19.56 18.14 12.94
CA PHE A 58 18.38 17.32 13.22
C PHE A 58 18.73 15.88 13.61
N PRO A 59 19.56 15.66 14.66
CA PRO A 59 20.08 14.32 15.00
C PRO A 59 19.00 13.37 15.53
N ASN A 60 17.85 13.91 15.94
CA ASN A 60 16.75 13.15 16.55
C ASN A 60 15.57 12.90 15.59
N LEU A 61 15.79 13.00 14.28
CA LEU A 61 14.75 12.69 13.31
C LEU A 61 14.25 11.25 13.46
N VAL A 62 12.93 11.11 13.50
CA VAL A 62 12.19 9.84 13.48
C VAL A 62 11.65 9.55 12.09
N ALA A 63 11.33 10.61 11.32
CA ALA A 63 10.84 10.44 9.96
C ALA A 63 11.55 11.37 8.97
N PHE A 64 12.02 10.76 7.87
CA PHE A 64 12.68 11.44 6.78
C PHE A 64 11.89 11.21 5.48
N GLN A 65 11.57 12.30 4.77
CA GLN A 65 10.92 12.24 3.47
C GLN A 65 11.72 13.03 2.45
N ALA A 66 11.94 12.43 1.26
CA ALA A 66 12.48 13.12 0.09
C ALA A 66 11.69 12.72 -1.16
N SER A 67 11.13 13.69 -1.86
CA SER A 67 10.33 13.45 -3.08
C SER A 67 11.06 13.82 -4.37
N GLY A 68 12.22 14.45 -4.28
CA GLY A 68 13.10 14.80 -5.39
C GLY A 68 14.15 13.74 -5.70
N LEU A 69 15.13 14.14 -6.52
CA LEU A 69 16.31 13.33 -6.79
C LEU A 69 17.11 13.12 -5.49
N ILE A 70 17.42 11.87 -5.20
CA ILE A 70 18.23 11.46 -4.07
C ILE A 70 19.19 10.37 -4.53
N CYS A 71 20.44 10.41 -4.10
CA CYS A 71 21.45 9.41 -4.46
C CYS A 71 21.97 8.67 -3.21
N ASN A 72 22.82 7.66 -3.43
CA ASN A 72 23.40 6.86 -2.37
C ASN A 72 24.13 7.71 -1.32
N ALA A 73 24.94 8.70 -1.73
CA ALA A 73 25.68 9.57 -0.81
C ALA A 73 24.75 10.38 0.11
N HIS A 74 23.60 10.82 -0.39
CA HIS A 74 22.59 11.51 0.43
C HIS A 74 22.02 10.58 1.50
N LEU A 75 21.72 9.33 1.16
CA LEU A 75 21.20 8.33 2.11
C LEU A 75 22.26 7.89 3.12
N GLU A 76 23.52 7.79 2.71
CA GLU A 76 24.64 7.55 3.61
C GLU A 76 24.78 8.68 4.64
N CYS A 77 24.68 9.94 4.21
CA CYS A 77 24.67 11.09 5.10
C CYS A 77 23.49 11.03 6.10
N VAL A 78 22.29 10.66 5.64
CA VAL A 78 21.11 10.47 6.50
C VAL A 78 21.37 9.36 7.53
N ALA A 79 21.88 8.22 7.11
CA ALA A 79 22.17 7.08 7.98
C ALA A 79 23.18 7.41 9.09
N GLN A 80 24.23 8.20 8.75
CA GLN A 80 25.26 8.61 9.69
C GLN A 80 24.78 9.67 10.69
N THR A 81 23.89 10.56 10.24
CA THR A 81 23.47 11.74 11.02
C THR A 81 22.23 11.47 11.86
N CYS A 82 21.31 10.64 11.37
CA CYS A 82 19.96 10.46 11.94
C CYS A 82 19.66 8.97 12.23
N PRO A 83 20.34 8.34 13.20
CA PRO A 83 20.21 6.90 13.46
C PRO A 83 18.84 6.48 14.04
N LYS A 84 18.01 7.44 14.51
CA LYS A 84 16.70 7.20 15.12
C LYS A 84 15.55 7.15 14.12
N ILE A 85 15.84 7.12 12.81
CA ILE A 85 14.79 7.07 11.79
C ILE A 85 14.02 5.76 11.88
N GLU A 86 12.71 5.89 12.08
CA GLU A 86 11.71 4.82 12.03
C GLU A 86 10.98 4.80 10.68
N VAL A 87 10.80 5.97 10.04
CA VAL A 87 10.06 6.12 8.79
C VAL A 87 10.93 6.75 7.71
N LEU A 88 11.17 6.01 6.63
CA LEU A 88 11.84 6.50 5.43
C LEU A 88 10.84 6.57 4.28
N ASN A 89 10.57 7.77 3.76
CA ASN A 89 9.68 7.93 2.61
C ASN A 89 10.40 8.61 1.45
N LEU A 90 10.72 7.82 0.45
CA LEU A 90 11.37 8.27 -0.79
C LEU A 90 10.45 8.17 -2.01
N ASN A 91 9.14 7.97 -1.82
CA ASN A 91 8.18 7.89 -2.92
C ASN A 91 8.24 9.14 -3.80
N THR A 92 8.32 8.94 -5.12
CA THR A 92 8.25 10.05 -6.07
C THR A 92 6.82 10.25 -6.54
N ARG A 93 6.42 11.54 -6.70
CA ARG A 93 5.14 11.92 -7.30
C ARG A 93 5.25 12.20 -8.81
N LYS A 94 6.45 12.38 -9.33
CA LYS A 94 6.62 12.72 -10.73
C LYS A 94 6.24 11.53 -11.60
N MET A 95 5.19 11.72 -12.40
CA MET A 95 5.00 10.98 -13.63
C MET A 95 6.09 11.44 -14.60
N HIS A 96 7.26 10.87 -14.54
CA HIS A 96 8.19 10.95 -15.64
C HIS A 96 8.13 9.58 -16.32
N ASP A 97 7.48 9.55 -17.47
CA ASP A 97 7.68 8.52 -18.49
C ASP A 97 9.09 8.64 -19.10
N ASP A 98 9.78 9.74 -18.80
CA ASP A 98 11.20 9.94 -19.04
C ASP A 98 11.98 9.50 -17.81
N LEU A 99 12.11 8.17 -17.63
CA LEU A 99 13.17 7.61 -16.83
C LEU A 99 14.48 7.97 -17.54
N ASP A 100 15.16 9.00 -17.05
CA ASP A 100 16.55 9.21 -17.40
C ASP A 100 17.27 7.88 -17.14
N GLU A 101 17.79 7.26 -18.18
CA GLU A 101 18.55 5.99 -18.11
C GLU A 101 19.71 6.08 -17.10
N SER A 102 20.08 7.31 -16.71
CA SER A 102 21.11 7.59 -15.69
C SER A 102 20.72 7.16 -14.27
N ASP A 103 19.43 7.25 -13.86
CA ASP A 103 18.96 6.77 -12.56
C ASP A 103 18.84 5.24 -12.50
N GLU A 104 18.65 4.58 -13.66
CA GLU A 104 18.67 3.13 -13.77
C GLU A 104 20.04 2.51 -13.51
N LEU A 105 21.13 3.19 -13.85
CA LEU A 105 22.49 2.67 -13.71
C LEU A 105 23.05 2.81 -12.29
N SER A 106 22.68 3.84 -11.53
CA SER A 106 23.24 4.08 -10.20
C SER A 106 22.51 3.37 -9.05
N GLY A 107 21.22 3.06 -9.18
CA GLY A 107 20.38 2.36 -8.20
C GLY A 107 20.59 2.84 -6.74
N LEU A 108 19.53 2.87 -5.95
CA LEU A 108 19.63 3.28 -4.55
C LEU A 108 20.10 2.17 -3.59
N ASN A 109 20.58 1.05 -4.11
CA ASN A 109 20.91 -0.13 -3.30
C ASN A 109 21.95 0.15 -2.20
N GLY A 110 23.02 0.91 -2.52
CA GLY A 110 24.07 1.27 -1.56
C GLY A 110 23.57 2.19 -0.45
N GLY A 111 22.79 3.21 -0.83
CA GLY A 111 22.18 4.13 0.13
C GLY A 111 21.15 3.45 1.03
N ILE A 112 20.34 2.56 0.48
CA ILE A 112 19.38 1.77 1.27
C ILE A 112 20.10 0.78 2.20
N HIS A 113 21.24 0.20 1.77
CA HIS A 113 22.07 -0.59 2.65
C HIS A 113 22.62 0.25 3.82
N ALA A 114 23.11 1.46 3.55
CA ALA A 114 23.59 2.37 4.59
C ALA A 114 22.46 2.73 5.59
N ILE A 115 21.27 3.08 5.10
CA ILE A 115 20.07 3.34 5.93
C ILE A 115 19.73 2.12 6.80
N ALA A 116 19.66 0.94 6.23
CA ALA A 116 19.33 -0.29 6.95
C ALA A 116 20.34 -0.59 8.05
N ASN A 117 21.63 -0.34 7.77
CA ASN A 117 22.71 -0.53 8.74
C ASN A 117 22.76 0.56 9.82
N GLY A 118 22.49 1.82 9.48
CA GLY A 118 22.59 2.97 10.39
C GLY A 118 21.31 3.20 11.23
N CYS A 119 20.12 2.95 10.66
CA CYS A 119 18.83 3.24 11.29
C CYS A 119 18.16 1.95 11.78
N ARG A 120 18.54 1.48 12.98
CA ARG A 120 18.09 0.17 13.52
C ARG A 120 16.63 0.14 13.97
N GLU A 121 16.02 1.31 14.18
CA GLU A 121 14.62 1.46 14.58
C GLU A 121 13.66 1.52 13.39
N LEU A 122 14.14 1.26 12.18
CA LEU A 122 13.39 1.39 10.94
C LEU A 122 12.16 0.47 10.92
N ARG A 123 10.97 1.07 10.77
CA ARG A 123 9.66 0.41 10.79
C ARG A 123 8.91 0.50 9.48
N LYS A 124 9.03 1.65 8.78
CA LYS A 124 8.29 1.91 7.56
C LYS A 124 9.20 2.43 6.47
N VAL A 125 9.19 1.79 5.32
CA VAL A 125 10.03 2.14 4.18
C VAL A 125 9.18 2.22 2.92
N TYR A 126 9.19 3.40 2.28
CA TYR A 126 8.43 3.66 1.07
C TYR A 126 9.40 4.07 -0.04
N LEU A 127 9.52 3.22 -1.07
CA LEU A 127 10.50 3.33 -2.16
C LEU A 127 9.84 3.28 -3.55
N ARG A 128 8.55 3.61 -3.65
CA ARG A 128 7.81 3.54 -4.91
C ARG A 128 8.50 4.31 -6.02
N ARG A 129 8.65 3.67 -7.19
CA ARG A 129 9.33 4.22 -8.37
C ARG A 129 10.80 4.57 -8.13
N ARG A 130 11.48 3.86 -7.24
CA ARG A 130 12.92 4.02 -7.04
C ARG A 130 13.68 2.87 -7.70
N GLY A 131 14.90 3.17 -8.18
CA GLY A 131 15.80 2.20 -8.78
C GLY A 131 16.44 1.27 -7.73
N ILE A 132 15.59 0.55 -6.97
CA ILE A 132 16.03 -0.45 -6.00
C ILE A 132 15.88 -1.85 -6.59
N GLY A 133 16.84 -2.72 -6.29
CA GLY A 133 16.80 -4.15 -6.64
C GLY A 133 16.85 -5.04 -5.41
N ASN A 134 17.01 -6.34 -5.67
CA ASN A 134 16.99 -7.37 -4.61
C ASN A 134 17.99 -7.11 -3.49
N PHE A 135 19.21 -6.63 -3.81
CA PHE A 135 20.25 -6.34 -2.81
C PHE A 135 19.78 -5.31 -1.76
N GLY A 136 19.11 -4.24 -2.19
CA GLY A 136 18.59 -3.22 -1.26
C GLY A 136 17.51 -3.79 -0.35
N VAL A 137 16.60 -4.62 -0.88
CA VAL A 137 15.54 -5.28 -0.10
C VAL A 137 16.14 -6.26 0.91
N VAL A 138 17.07 -7.12 0.48
CA VAL A 138 17.79 -8.05 1.36
C VAL A 138 18.50 -7.30 2.50
N SER A 139 19.13 -6.17 2.18
CA SER A 139 19.77 -5.33 3.22
C SER A 139 18.77 -4.79 4.24
N LEU A 140 17.60 -4.28 3.79
CA LEU A 140 16.55 -3.81 4.70
C LEU A 140 16.11 -4.89 5.68
N LEU A 141 15.95 -6.12 5.21
CA LEU A 141 15.44 -7.23 6.03
C LEU A 141 16.50 -7.83 6.95
N ASN A 142 17.77 -7.82 6.53
CA ASN A 142 18.86 -8.31 7.37
C ASN A 142 19.09 -7.42 8.59
N PHE A 143 18.96 -6.11 8.45
CA PHE A 143 19.22 -5.13 9.50
C PHE A 143 17.95 -4.57 10.15
N GLY A 144 16.84 -4.43 9.39
CA GLY A 144 15.57 -3.85 9.85
C GLY A 144 14.64 -4.90 10.45
N LYS A 145 14.95 -5.43 11.63
CA LYS A 145 14.15 -6.46 12.29
C LYS A 145 12.74 -6.01 12.70
N ASN A 146 12.54 -4.70 12.83
CA ASN A 146 11.27 -4.08 13.23
C ASN A 146 10.42 -3.60 12.04
N LEU A 147 10.80 -3.93 10.79
CA LEU A 147 10.11 -3.45 9.60
C LEU A 147 8.68 -4.01 9.53
N THR A 148 7.70 -3.11 9.58
CA THR A 148 6.27 -3.41 9.54
C THR A 148 5.61 -3.07 8.21
N GLU A 149 6.13 -2.06 7.49
CA GLU A 149 5.58 -1.63 6.20
C GLU A 149 6.69 -1.45 5.16
N LEU A 150 6.50 -2.05 3.99
CA LEU A 150 7.42 -1.97 2.86
C LEU A 150 6.64 -1.69 1.56
N ASP A 151 6.89 -0.51 0.95
CA ASP A 151 6.33 -0.15 -0.36
C ASP A 151 7.43 -0.16 -1.43
N LEU A 152 7.35 -1.12 -2.32
CA LEU A 152 8.23 -1.33 -3.47
C LEU A 152 7.49 -1.12 -4.80
N GLY A 153 6.32 -0.51 -4.78
CA GLY A 153 5.50 -0.33 -5.98
C GLY A 153 6.28 0.34 -7.12
N ARG A 154 6.19 -0.26 -8.33
CA ARG A 154 6.93 0.18 -9.53
C ARG A 154 8.46 0.15 -9.39
N CYS A 155 8.99 -0.79 -8.61
CA CYS A 155 10.42 -1.08 -8.52
C CYS A 155 10.77 -2.19 -9.52
N ASN A 156 11.15 -1.82 -10.74
CA ASN A 156 11.28 -2.72 -11.90
C ASN A 156 12.41 -3.76 -11.79
N ARG A 157 13.27 -3.69 -10.77
CA ARG A 157 14.40 -4.61 -10.56
C ARG A 157 14.16 -5.61 -9.42
N ILE A 158 12.95 -5.61 -8.86
CA ILE A 158 12.55 -6.57 -7.82
C ILE A 158 12.10 -7.86 -8.51
N THR A 159 12.68 -8.98 -8.08
CA THR A 159 12.37 -10.34 -8.57
C THR A 159 11.99 -11.25 -7.41
N ASP A 160 11.69 -12.50 -7.69
CA ASP A 160 11.39 -13.54 -6.71
C ASP A 160 12.46 -13.69 -5.61
N GLN A 161 13.73 -13.38 -5.93
CA GLN A 161 14.82 -13.36 -4.94
C GLN A 161 14.56 -12.35 -3.79
N ALA A 162 13.94 -11.20 -4.09
CA ALA A 162 13.54 -10.27 -3.03
C ALA A 162 12.39 -10.85 -2.18
N LEU A 163 11.43 -11.54 -2.82
CA LEU A 163 10.29 -12.15 -2.13
C LEU A 163 10.73 -13.31 -1.23
N GLU A 164 11.76 -14.07 -1.63
CA GLU A 164 12.40 -15.06 -0.77
C GLU A 164 12.88 -14.40 0.56
N ALA A 165 13.63 -13.32 0.47
CA ALA A 165 14.10 -12.59 1.66
C ALA A 165 12.93 -11.99 2.47
N ILE A 166 11.92 -11.42 1.80
CA ILE A 166 10.71 -10.88 2.45
C ILE A 166 9.96 -12.00 3.18
N GLY A 167 9.92 -13.20 2.63
CA GLY A 167 9.29 -14.36 3.25
C GLY A 167 9.82 -14.69 4.65
N TYR A 168 11.07 -14.36 4.95
CA TYR A 168 11.68 -14.54 6.28
C TYR A 168 11.44 -13.38 7.26
N ALA A 169 10.80 -12.29 6.85
CA ALA A 169 10.50 -11.18 7.75
C ALA A 169 9.45 -11.60 8.80
N THR A 170 9.73 -11.28 10.08
CA THR A 170 8.89 -11.71 11.20
C THR A 170 7.97 -10.62 11.74
N SER A 171 8.08 -9.40 11.22
CA SER A 171 7.31 -8.24 11.70
C SER A 171 6.53 -7.53 10.60
N LEU A 172 6.70 -7.94 9.33
CA LEU A 172 6.09 -7.26 8.19
C LEU A 172 4.59 -7.50 8.14
N CYS A 173 3.82 -6.39 8.16
CA CYS A 173 2.36 -6.40 8.14
C CYS A 173 1.79 -5.88 6.82
N VAL A 174 2.50 -4.98 6.13
CA VAL A 174 2.04 -4.35 4.88
C VAL A 174 3.14 -4.45 3.83
N LEU A 175 2.80 -5.04 2.68
CA LEU A 175 3.69 -5.18 1.53
C LEU A 175 3.00 -4.67 0.27
N ASN A 176 3.63 -3.70 -0.41
CA ASN A 176 3.18 -3.23 -1.71
C ASN A 176 4.23 -3.54 -2.78
N LEU A 177 3.81 -4.32 -3.77
CA LEU A 177 4.59 -4.77 -4.92
C LEU A 177 3.91 -4.39 -6.26
N ARG A 178 2.97 -3.43 -6.23
CA ARG A 178 2.25 -3.02 -7.45
C ARG A 178 3.21 -2.74 -8.60
N CYS A 179 2.91 -3.25 -9.81
CA CYS A 179 3.74 -3.08 -11.01
C CYS A 179 5.19 -3.59 -10.85
N CYS A 180 5.43 -4.60 -10.04
CA CYS A 180 6.73 -5.29 -9.99
C CYS A 180 6.72 -6.44 -10.99
N TRP A 181 6.95 -6.15 -12.26
CA TRP A 181 6.71 -7.04 -13.41
C TRP A 181 7.59 -8.30 -13.46
N LEU A 182 8.66 -8.37 -12.66
CA LEU A 182 9.56 -9.53 -12.63
C LEU A 182 9.19 -10.55 -11.55
N ILE A 183 8.16 -10.27 -10.76
CA ILE A 183 7.64 -11.21 -9.76
C ILE A 183 6.78 -12.26 -10.45
N THR A 184 6.95 -13.51 -10.04
CA THR A 184 6.21 -14.67 -10.54
C THR A 184 5.54 -15.45 -9.40
N ASP A 185 4.83 -16.50 -9.73
CA ASP A 185 4.24 -17.45 -8.79
C ASP A 185 5.25 -18.02 -7.80
N SER A 186 6.51 -18.24 -8.26
CA SER A 186 7.58 -18.73 -7.39
C SER A 186 7.86 -17.77 -6.23
N GLY A 187 7.86 -16.45 -6.50
CA GLY A 187 8.01 -15.44 -5.46
C GLY A 187 6.86 -15.45 -4.46
N LEU A 188 5.61 -15.59 -4.93
CA LEU A 188 4.45 -15.72 -4.05
C LEU A 188 4.49 -16.98 -3.19
N ALA A 189 4.94 -18.11 -3.77
CA ALA A 189 5.12 -19.35 -3.03
C ALA A 189 6.18 -19.19 -1.91
N MET A 190 7.32 -18.53 -2.21
CA MET A 190 8.36 -18.24 -1.20
C MET A 190 7.81 -17.34 -0.07
N LEU A 191 7.03 -16.32 -0.41
CA LEU A 191 6.39 -15.42 0.54
C LEU A 191 5.40 -16.17 1.45
N ALA A 192 4.54 -17.00 0.85
CA ALA A 192 3.48 -17.73 1.52
C ALA A 192 4.00 -18.87 2.41
N ASN A 193 5.14 -19.47 2.07
CA ASN A 193 5.78 -20.52 2.87
C ASN A 193 6.71 -19.98 3.98
N GLY A 194 6.96 -18.67 4.00
CA GLY A 194 7.87 -18.03 4.95
C GLY A 194 7.19 -17.59 6.25
N SER A 195 7.99 -16.97 7.15
CA SER A 195 7.50 -16.43 8.42
C SER A 195 6.48 -15.30 8.22
N THR A 196 6.60 -14.54 7.13
CA THR A 196 5.73 -13.43 6.74
C THR A 196 4.27 -13.88 6.54
N ALA A 197 4.02 -15.15 6.18
CA ALA A 197 2.67 -15.68 6.06
C ALA A 197 1.82 -15.55 7.35
N ARG A 198 2.47 -15.43 8.51
CA ARG A 198 1.81 -15.31 9.82
C ARG A 198 1.69 -13.88 10.33
N THR A 199 2.24 -12.90 9.60
CA THR A 199 2.26 -11.50 10.04
C THR A 199 1.68 -10.54 9.01
N LEU A 200 1.73 -10.91 7.72
CA LEU A 200 1.26 -10.04 6.65
C LEU A 200 -0.26 -9.94 6.67
N LYS A 201 -0.73 -8.70 6.80
CA LYS A 201 -2.16 -8.34 6.81
C LYS A 201 -2.61 -7.73 5.50
N LYS A 202 -1.71 -7.03 4.82
CA LYS A 202 -2.01 -6.34 3.57
C LYS A 202 -0.98 -6.66 2.51
N LEU A 203 -1.44 -7.20 1.38
CA LEU A 203 -0.66 -7.50 0.20
C LEU A 203 -1.24 -6.79 -1.03
N ILE A 204 -0.41 -6.00 -1.71
CA ILE A 204 -0.76 -5.35 -2.97
C ILE A 204 0.17 -5.86 -4.04
N ILE A 205 -0.35 -6.65 -4.98
CA ILE A 205 0.36 -7.19 -6.15
C ILE A 205 -0.33 -6.81 -7.47
N ALA A 206 -1.11 -5.74 -7.43
CA ALA A 206 -1.78 -5.21 -8.63
C ALA A 206 -0.79 -4.95 -9.77
N GLU A 207 -1.24 -5.13 -11.02
CA GLU A 207 -0.43 -4.94 -12.23
C GLU A 207 0.83 -5.84 -12.26
N CYS A 208 0.76 -7.05 -11.68
CA CYS A 208 1.83 -8.06 -11.74
C CYS A 208 1.44 -9.18 -12.71
N GLU A 209 1.64 -8.96 -14.00
CA GLU A 209 1.09 -9.80 -15.10
C GLU A 209 1.65 -11.24 -15.18
N ARG A 210 2.71 -11.56 -14.43
CA ARG A 210 3.30 -12.91 -14.39
C ARG A 210 2.75 -13.79 -13.28
N ILE A 211 1.79 -13.27 -12.52
CA ILE A 211 1.06 -14.02 -11.51
C ILE A 211 -0.07 -14.79 -12.19
N THR A 212 -0.22 -16.06 -11.81
CA THR A 212 -1.26 -16.97 -12.32
C THR A 212 -2.08 -17.55 -11.17
N ASP A 213 -3.04 -18.38 -11.48
CA ASP A 213 -3.84 -19.13 -10.51
C ASP A 213 -2.99 -19.94 -9.52
N TYR A 214 -1.83 -20.44 -9.97
CA TYR A 214 -0.92 -21.18 -9.10
C TYR A 214 -0.34 -20.30 -8.00
N GLY A 215 0.12 -19.10 -8.32
CA GLY A 215 0.61 -18.15 -7.33
C GLY A 215 -0.47 -17.75 -6.32
N LEU A 216 -1.71 -17.54 -6.79
CA LEU A 216 -2.83 -17.21 -5.92
C LEU A 216 -3.21 -18.37 -4.99
N SER A 217 -3.10 -19.61 -5.46
CA SER A 217 -3.36 -20.79 -4.60
C SER A 217 -2.37 -20.89 -3.44
N CYS A 218 -1.11 -20.43 -3.62
CA CYS A 218 -0.14 -20.40 -2.54
C CYS A 218 -0.54 -19.43 -1.41
N LEU A 219 -1.28 -18.35 -1.71
CA LEU A 219 -1.70 -17.35 -0.72
C LEU A 219 -2.66 -17.91 0.34
N GLN A 220 -3.28 -19.08 0.12
CA GLN A 220 -4.09 -19.77 1.14
C GLN A 220 -3.32 -20.08 2.43
N GLN A 221 -1.98 -20.13 2.38
CA GLN A 221 -1.12 -20.32 3.55
C GLN A 221 -1.01 -19.06 4.43
N MET A 222 -1.47 -17.91 3.93
CA MET A 222 -1.35 -16.61 4.61
C MET A 222 -2.49 -16.38 5.61
N CYS A 223 -2.39 -17.00 6.79
CA CYS A 223 -3.46 -17.06 7.79
C CYS A 223 -3.83 -15.72 8.47
N CYS A 224 -3.09 -14.65 8.20
CA CYS A 224 -3.34 -13.31 8.76
C CYS A 224 -3.73 -12.28 7.69
N LEU A 225 -3.86 -12.67 6.41
CA LEU A 225 -4.11 -11.75 5.32
C LEU A 225 -5.54 -11.20 5.37
N GLU A 226 -5.65 -9.89 5.59
CA GLU A 226 -6.92 -9.16 5.72
C GLU A 226 -7.25 -8.35 4.46
N GLU A 227 -6.23 -7.85 3.75
CA GLU A 227 -6.41 -7.02 2.55
C GLU A 227 -5.56 -7.56 1.40
N LEU A 228 -6.20 -7.82 0.25
CA LEU A 228 -5.55 -8.31 -0.96
C LEU A 228 -5.98 -7.48 -2.18
N ASN A 229 -4.99 -6.97 -2.92
CA ASN A 229 -5.22 -6.27 -4.17
C ASN A 229 -4.57 -7.03 -5.32
N LEU A 230 -5.40 -7.53 -6.23
CA LEU A 230 -5.05 -8.27 -7.44
C LEU A 230 -5.41 -7.52 -8.73
N ALA A 231 -5.75 -6.23 -8.63
CA ALA A 231 -6.20 -5.46 -9.77
C ALA A 231 -5.22 -5.58 -10.95
N GLU A 232 -5.77 -5.82 -12.16
CA GLU A 232 -4.97 -5.83 -13.40
C GLU A 232 -3.80 -6.85 -13.41
N CYS A 233 -3.90 -7.97 -12.68
CA CYS A 233 -2.85 -9.01 -12.68
C CYS A 233 -2.78 -9.82 -14.00
N GLY A 234 -3.60 -9.48 -14.99
CA GLY A 234 -3.55 -10.08 -16.32
C GLY A 234 -4.44 -11.32 -16.51
N PRO A 235 -4.46 -11.86 -17.75
CA PRO A 235 -5.42 -12.91 -18.15
C PRO A 235 -5.10 -14.30 -17.60
N ALA A 236 -3.93 -14.51 -17.00
CA ALA A 236 -3.56 -15.79 -16.40
C ALA A 236 -4.20 -16.03 -15.01
N VAL A 237 -4.91 -15.02 -14.47
CA VAL A 237 -5.75 -15.15 -13.30
C VAL A 237 -7.19 -15.43 -13.76
N THR A 238 -7.71 -16.59 -13.36
CA THR A 238 -9.04 -17.11 -13.73
C THR A 238 -9.86 -17.46 -12.50
N ASP A 239 -11.02 -18.06 -12.70
CA ASP A 239 -11.85 -18.55 -11.60
C ASP A 239 -11.12 -19.53 -10.67
N ILE A 240 -10.12 -20.27 -11.17
CA ILE A 240 -9.32 -21.17 -10.32
C ILE A 240 -8.60 -20.37 -9.24
N GLY A 241 -7.94 -19.29 -9.62
CA GLY A 241 -7.28 -18.37 -8.70
C GLY A 241 -8.28 -17.63 -7.80
N GLY A 242 -9.43 -17.23 -8.37
CA GLY A 242 -10.51 -16.57 -7.63
C GLY A 242 -11.07 -17.44 -6.50
N VAL A 243 -11.35 -18.71 -6.78
CA VAL A 243 -11.79 -19.70 -5.77
C VAL A 243 -10.72 -19.95 -4.71
N ALA A 244 -9.44 -20.02 -5.11
CA ALA A 244 -8.35 -20.17 -4.18
C ALA A 244 -8.27 -18.98 -3.20
N VAL A 245 -8.41 -17.75 -3.69
CA VAL A 245 -8.44 -16.53 -2.88
C VAL A 245 -9.66 -16.48 -1.97
N ALA A 246 -10.84 -16.88 -2.46
CA ALA A 246 -12.06 -16.97 -1.66
C ALA A 246 -11.91 -17.87 -0.42
N SER A 247 -11.03 -18.87 -0.49
CA SER A 247 -10.72 -19.78 0.61
C SER A 247 -9.85 -19.19 1.73
N ILE A 248 -9.38 -17.93 1.61
CA ILE A 248 -8.61 -17.24 2.67
C ILE A 248 -9.59 -16.67 3.71
N PRO A 249 -9.70 -17.25 4.91
CA PRO A 249 -10.82 -16.98 5.83
C PRO A 249 -10.72 -15.65 6.57
N THR A 250 -9.62 -14.94 6.40
CA THR A 250 -9.32 -13.69 7.12
C THR A 250 -9.55 -12.44 6.29
N LEU A 251 -9.83 -12.59 4.98
CA LEU A 251 -10.01 -11.47 4.08
C LEU A 251 -11.19 -10.59 4.50
N LYS A 252 -10.93 -9.27 4.53
CA LYS A 252 -11.90 -8.21 4.78
C LYS A 252 -12.05 -7.27 3.59
N TRP A 253 -10.97 -7.09 2.85
CA TRP A 253 -10.93 -6.22 1.69
C TRP A 253 -10.29 -6.95 0.51
N LEU A 254 -10.99 -7.04 -0.60
CA LEU A 254 -10.55 -7.73 -1.80
C LEU A 254 -10.80 -6.86 -3.04
N ASN A 255 -9.74 -6.62 -3.82
CA ASN A 255 -9.84 -5.97 -5.10
C ASN A 255 -9.44 -6.92 -6.22
N LEU A 256 -10.39 -7.22 -7.10
CA LEU A 256 -10.27 -8.06 -8.29
C LEU A 256 -10.46 -7.24 -9.58
N SER A 257 -10.41 -5.91 -9.51
CA SER A 257 -10.71 -5.05 -10.65
C SER A 257 -9.86 -5.36 -11.87
N TRP A 258 -10.50 -5.33 -13.04
CA TRP A 258 -9.88 -5.61 -14.34
C TRP A 258 -9.29 -7.01 -14.50
N LEU A 259 -9.76 -7.99 -13.72
CA LEU A 259 -9.48 -9.40 -13.98
C LEU A 259 -10.53 -9.93 -14.95
N ILE A 260 -10.15 -10.02 -16.23
CA ILE A 260 -11.06 -10.28 -17.35
C ILE A 260 -11.54 -11.74 -17.44
N ASN A 261 -10.90 -12.68 -16.74
CA ASN A 261 -11.19 -14.12 -16.79
C ASN A 261 -11.78 -14.64 -15.46
N ILE A 262 -12.27 -13.76 -14.58
CA ILE A 262 -13.10 -14.17 -13.44
C ILE A 262 -14.57 -13.98 -13.75
N SER A 263 -15.40 -14.92 -13.30
CA SER A 263 -16.82 -14.99 -13.56
C SER A 263 -17.64 -15.15 -12.28
N ASP A 264 -18.93 -15.47 -12.43
CA ASP A 264 -19.86 -15.76 -11.34
C ASP A 264 -19.40 -16.94 -10.47
N VAL A 265 -18.55 -17.84 -11.00
CA VAL A 265 -17.95 -18.94 -10.22
C VAL A 265 -17.10 -18.40 -9.08
N THR A 266 -16.25 -17.40 -9.35
CA THR A 266 -15.48 -16.72 -8.32
C THR A 266 -16.37 -16.03 -7.29
N LEU A 267 -17.42 -15.33 -7.73
CA LEU A 267 -18.33 -14.62 -6.84
C LEU A 267 -19.09 -15.55 -5.91
N THR A 268 -19.57 -16.66 -6.43
CA THR A 268 -20.25 -17.70 -5.63
C THR A 268 -19.30 -18.24 -4.55
N ALA A 269 -18.06 -18.55 -4.93
CA ALA A 269 -17.07 -19.03 -3.98
C ALA A 269 -16.75 -17.99 -2.89
N ILE A 270 -16.63 -16.69 -3.26
CA ILE A 270 -16.42 -15.60 -2.29
C ILE A 270 -17.61 -15.49 -1.33
N ALA A 271 -18.85 -15.51 -1.86
CA ALA A 271 -20.06 -15.43 -1.04
C ALA A 271 -20.17 -16.61 -0.04
N GLU A 272 -19.74 -17.81 -0.44
CA GLU A 272 -19.78 -19.00 0.40
C GLU A 272 -18.67 -19.07 1.45
N HIS A 273 -17.44 -18.63 1.10
CA HIS A 273 -16.27 -18.91 1.93
C HIS A 273 -15.68 -17.68 2.63
N SER A 274 -15.83 -16.48 2.07
CA SER A 274 -15.21 -15.25 2.59
C SER A 274 -16.12 -14.50 3.58
N GLN A 275 -16.56 -15.17 4.64
CA GLN A 275 -17.57 -14.67 5.60
C GLN A 275 -17.15 -13.43 6.42
N LYS A 276 -15.92 -12.95 6.31
CA LYS A 276 -15.42 -11.72 6.93
C LYS A 276 -15.22 -10.57 5.94
N LEU A 277 -15.53 -10.82 4.67
CA LEU A 277 -15.32 -9.82 3.62
C LEU A 277 -16.29 -8.65 3.79
N THR A 278 -15.76 -7.46 3.91
CA THR A 278 -16.52 -6.22 4.07
C THR A 278 -16.51 -5.35 2.82
N VAL A 279 -15.45 -5.43 2.01
CA VAL A 279 -15.30 -4.62 0.80
C VAL A 279 -14.85 -5.51 -0.36
N LEU A 280 -15.57 -5.44 -1.48
CA LEU A 280 -15.26 -6.14 -2.73
C LEU A 280 -15.29 -5.17 -3.91
N ASP A 281 -14.15 -5.04 -4.61
CA ASP A 281 -14.05 -4.25 -5.84
C ASP A 281 -13.94 -5.19 -7.06
N LEU A 282 -14.92 -5.10 -7.94
CA LEU A 282 -15.06 -5.87 -9.17
C LEU A 282 -15.03 -4.98 -10.43
N THR A 283 -14.52 -3.77 -10.31
CA THR A 283 -14.47 -2.81 -11.44
C THR A 283 -13.88 -3.47 -12.69
N GLY A 284 -14.60 -3.41 -13.81
CA GLY A 284 -14.10 -3.91 -15.09
C GLY A 284 -14.09 -5.43 -15.27
N CYS A 285 -14.74 -6.20 -14.39
CA CYS A 285 -14.88 -7.65 -14.53
C CYS A 285 -16.05 -7.96 -15.45
N GLU A 286 -15.77 -8.17 -16.74
CA GLU A 286 -16.80 -8.25 -17.79
C GLU A 286 -17.59 -9.56 -17.79
N LEU A 287 -17.05 -10.66 -17.27
CA LEU A 287 -17.73 -11.96 -17.22
C LEU A 287 -18.69 -12.12 -16.04
N ILE A 288 -18.68 -11.15 -15.12
CA ILE A 288 -19.60 -11.14 -13.98
C ILE A 288 -20.97 -10.70 -14.43
N THR A 289 -22.00 -11.45 -14.03
CA THR A 289 -23.40 -11.19 -14.31
C THR A 289 -24.20 -10.93 -13.04
N GLY A 290 -25.50 -10.64 -13.22
CA GLY A 290 -26.43 -10.52 -12.09
C GLY A 290 -26.55 -11.79 -11.26
N GLU A 291 -26.24 -12.97 -11.81
CA GLU A 291 -26.29 -14.24 -11.10
C GLU A 291 -25.22 -14.31 -10.00
N GLY A 292 -23.98 -13.94 -10.33
CA GLY A 292 -22.90 -13.84 -9.35
C GLY A 292 -23.14 -12.75 -8.30
N VAL A 293 -23.69 -11.61 -8.71
CA VAL A 293 -24.00 -10.51 -7.78
C VAL A 293 -25.07 -10.92 -6.76
N ARG A 294 -26.09 -11.69 -7.19
CA ARG A 294 -27.16 -12.20 -6.30
C ARG A 294 -26.65 -13.18 -5.24
N ALA A 295 -25.49 -13.83 -5.42
CA ALA A 295 -24.89 -14.69 -4.40
C ALA A 295 -24.60 -13.95 -3.07
N PHE A 296 -24.50 -12.62 -3.10
CA PHE A 296 -24.26 -11.80 -1.91
C PHE A 296 -25.52 -11.32 -1.18
N VAL A 297 -26.73 -11.71 -1.61
CA VAL A 297 -27.97 -11.29 -0.95
C VAL A 297 -27.99 -11.68 0.53
N ASP A 298 -27.57 -12.91 0.84
CA ASP A 298 -27.53 -13.44 2.20
C ASP A 298 -26.14 -13.31 2.86
N HIS A 299 -25.21 -12.55 2.26
CA HIS A 299 -23.88 -12.38 2.82
C HIS A 299 -23.90 -11.43 4.02
N GLU A 300 -23.53 -11.92 5.20
CA GLU A 300 -23.73 -11.20 6.48
C GLU A 300 -22.77 -10.05 6.75
N SER A 301 -21.62 -9.98 6.07
CA SER A 301 -20.54 -9.02 6.39
C SER A 301 -20.21 -8.04 5.26
N LEU A 302 -20.68 -8.24 4.01
CA LEU A 302 -20.32 -7.36 2.90
C LEU A 302 -21.01 -6.01 3.03
N GLU A 303 -20.22 -4.96 3.28
CA GLU A 303 -20.69 -3.59 3.48
C GLU A 303 -20.54 -2.72 2.22
N GLU A 304 -19.51 -2.98 1.43
CA GLU A 304 -19.20 -2.18 0.24
C GLU A 304 -18.95 -3.07 -0.98
N LEU A 305 -19.67 -2.79 -2.09
CA LEU A 305 -19.51 -3.48 -3.36
C LEU A 305 -19.31 -2.47 -4.50
N VAL A 306 -18.25 -2.65 -5.29
CA VAL A 306 -17.95 -1.81 -6.45
C VAL A 306 -18.15 -2.62 -7.74
N LEU A 307 -19.09 -2.18 -8.59
CA LEU A 307 -19.50 -2.81 -9.85
C LEU A 307 -19.36 -1.86 -11.04
N VAL A 308 -18.36 -1.01 -11.03
CA VAL A 308 -18.11 -0.08 -12.14
C VAL A 308 -17.62 -0.84 -13.35
N SER A 309 -18.16 -0.54 -14.54
CA SER A 309 -17.80 -1.22 -15.80
C SER A 309 -18.07 -2.73 -15.83
N CYS A 310 -18.94 -3.26 -14.96
CA CYS A 310 -19.46 -4.62 -15.05
C CYS A 310 -20.63 -4.63 -16.03
N VAL A 311 -20.34 -4.85 -17.32
CA VAL A 311 -21.30 -4.61 -18.43
C VAL A 311 -22.47 -5.57 -18.46
N ASN A 312 -22.35 -6.74 -17.81
CA ASN A 312 -23.38 -7.78 -17.77
C ASN A 312 -24.19 -7.79 -16.44
N VAL A 313 -24.02 -6.79 -15.60
CA VAL A 313 -24.85 -6.54 -14.41
C VAL A 313 -25.91 -5.50 -14.76
N PHE A 314 -27.18 -5.84 -14.56
CA PHE A 314 -28.31 -5.00 -14.93
C PHE A 314 -29.00 -4.39 -13.70
N GLN A 315 -29.90 -3.45 -13.97
CA GLN A 315 -30.67 -2.74 -12.95
C GLN A 315 -31.39 -3.67 -11.97
N SER A 316 -32.08 -4.70 -12.50
CA SER A 316 -32.85 -5.66 -11.69
C SER A 316 -31.98 -6.43 -10.69
N ASP A 317 -30.71 -6.67 -11.06
CA ASP A 317 -29.77 -7.42 -10.22
C ASP A 317 -29.33 -6.57 -9.02
N VAL A 318 -29.05 -5.29 -9.26
CA VAL A 318 -28.70 -4.32 -8.22
C VAL A 318 -29.89 -4.12 -7.26
N GLU A 319 -31.09 -3.99 -7.77
CA GLU A 319 -32.31 -3.84 -6.97
C GLU A 319 -32.55 -5.05 -6.07
N LEU A 320 -32.45 -6.25 -6.62
CA LEU A 320 -32.61 -7.50 -5.86
C LEU A 320 -31.52 -7.63 -4.78
N LEU A 321 -30.27 -7.34 -5.11
CA LEU A 321 -29.18 -7.38 -4.14
C LEU A 321 -29.43 -6.42 -2.99
N VAL A 322 -29.70 -5.14 -3.26
CA VAL A 322 -29.80 -4.13 -2.21
C VAL A 322 -31.04 -4.32 -1.35
N LEU A 323 -32.18 -4.74 -1.94
CA LEU A 323 -33.39 -4.99 -1.17
C LEU A 323 -33.31 -6.29 -0.36
N GLY A 324 -32.53 -7.27 -0.81
CA GLY A 324 -32.34 -8.53 -0.11
C GLY A 324 -31.25 -8.52 0.94
N SER A 325 -30.15 -7.76 0.71
CA SER A 325 -29.01 -7.74 1.62
C SER A 325 -29.27 -6.89 2.87
N GLN A 326 -28.91 -7.44 4.03
CA GLN A 326 -28.99 -6.73 5.32
C GLN A 326 -27.67 -6.06 5.70
N SER A 327 -26.56 -6.45 5.09
CA SER A 327 -25.21 -5.98 5.42
C SER A 327 -24.74 -4.83 4.54
N LEU A 328 -25.21 -4.74 3.29
CA LEU A 328 -24.71 -3.83 2.27
C LEU A 328 -25.08 -2.36 2.57
N LYS A 329 -24.08 -1.52 2.79
CA LYS A 329 -24.22 -0.10 3.15
C LYS A 329 -23.88 0.85 2.00
N TYR A 330 -23.01 0.40 1.08
CA TYR A 330 -22.49 1.21 -0.01
C TYR A 330 -22.32 0.38 -1.29
N ILE A 331 -22.84 0.91 -2.39
CA ILE A 331 -22.62 0.33 -3.70
C ILE A 331 -22.18 1.41 -4.69
N LYS A 332 -21.14 1.11 -5.46
CA LYS A 332 -20.62 1.99 -6.49
C LYS A 332 -20.87 1.39 -7.86
N LEU A 333 -21.55 2.14 -8.71
CA LEU A 333 -22.06 1.69 -9.99
C LEU A 333 -21.56 2.57 -11.14
N ASP A 334 -21.63 2.02 -12.36
CA ASP A 334 -21.38 2.78 -13.58
C ASP A 334 -22.50 3.82 -13.80
N LYS A 335 -22.10 5.03 -14.18
CA LYS A 335 -23.03 6.14 -14.50
C LYS A 335 -24.05 5.78 -15.58
N ARG A 336 -23.72 4.83 -16.47
CA ARG A 336 -24.67 4.34 -17.49
C ARG A 336 -25.91 3.72 -16.86
N LEU A 337 -25.76 2.96 -15.78
CA LEU A 337 -26.90 2.36 -15.07
C LEU A 337 -27.84 3.41 -14.48
N ARG A 338 -27.33 4.59 -14.13
CA ARG A 338 -28.16 5.67 -13.57
C ARG A 338 -29.32 6.08 -14.47
N MET A 339 -29.11 6.06 -15.78
CA MET A 339 -30.18 6.42 -16.74
C MET A 339 -31.24 5.34 -16.88
N TRP A 340 -30.90 4.09 -16.58
CA TRP A 340 -31.79 2.94 -16.71
C TRP A 340 -32.57 2.62 -15.44
N ILE A 341 -32.04 3.03 -14.26
CA ILE A 341 -32.73 2.83 -12.98
C ILE A 341 -33.73 3.96 -12.77
N PRO A 342 -35.04 3.68 -12.69
CA PRO A 342 -36.06 4.69 -12.43
C PRO A 342 -35.77 5.46 -11.15
N ILE A 343 -36.08 6.78 -11.12
CA ILE A 343 -35.82 7.64 -9.96
C ILE A 343 -36.48 7.04 -8.69
N ALA A 344 -37.68 6.54 -8.78
CA ALA A 344 -38.37 5.91 -7.64
C ALA A 344 -37.59 4.70 -7.09
N THR A 345 -36.96 3.90 -7.96
CA THR A 345 -36.11 2.78 -7.56
C THR A 345 -34.80 3.27 -6.91
N GLN A 346 -34.18 4.32 -7.48
CA GLN A 346 -32.98 4.94 -6.86
C GLN A 346 -33.28 5.47 -5.45
N GLU A 347 -34.44 6.13 -5.29
CA GLU A 347 -34.89 6.63 -3.97
C GLU A 347 -35.16 5.49 -2.99
N ASN A 348 -35.78 4.39 -3.47
CA ASN A 348 -36.02 3.23 -2.63
C ASN A 348 -34.72 2.56 -2.17
N ILE A 349 -33.81 2.27 -3.09
CA ILE A 349 -32.49 1.71 -2.80
C ILE A 349 -31.71 2.61 -1.82
N SER A 350 -31.76 3.95 -2.03
CA SER A 350 -31.02 4.91 -1.21
C SER A 350 -31.47 4.97 0.27
N ARG A 351 -32.60 4.34 0.61
CA ARG A 351 -33.06 4.18 2.00
C ARG A 351 -32.27 3.12 2.77
N PHE A 352 -31.73 2.14 2.04
CA PHE A 352 -31.05 0.97 2.60
C PHE A 352 -29.55 1.00 2.34
N CYS A 353 -29.12 1.51 1.18
CA CYS A 353 -27.77 1.48 0.72
C CYS A 353 -27.39 2.81 0.03
N ARG A 354 -26.20 3.36 0.34
CA ARG A 354 -25.69 4.55 -0.34
C ARG A 354 -25.25 4.20 -1.76
N LEU A 355 -25.87 4.85 -2.75
CA LEU A 355 -25.49 4.75 -4.15
C LEU A 355 -24.44 5.80 -4.51
N ASP A 356 -23.35 5.38 -5.16
CA ASP A 356 -22.37 6.28 -5.78
C ASP A 356 -22.23 5.95 -7.27
N TRP A 357 -22.00 6.97 -8.08
CA TRP A 357 -21.97 6.87 -9.53
C TRP A 357 -20.64 7.41 -10.04
N THR A 358 -19.85 6.56 -10.67
CA THR A 358 -18.60 7.01 -11.32
C THR A 358 -18.89 7.66 -12.65
N SER A 359 -18.10 8.67 -12.92
CA SER A 359 -18.10 9.43 -14.18
C SER A 359 -17.46 8.66 -15.31
#